data_7f7960da1e255a58c789ec6a4c141041
#
_entry.id   7f7960da1e255a58c789ec6a4c141041
#
_cell.length_a   1.000
_cell.length_b   1.000
_cell.length_c   1.000
_cell.angle_alpha   90.00
_cell.angle_beta   90.00
_cell.angle_gamma   90.00
#
_symmetry.space_group_name_H-M   'P 1'
#
loop_
_entity.id
_entity.type
_entity.pdbx_description
1 polymer ?
#
loop_
_entity_poly.entity_id
_entity_poly.type
_entity_poly.pdbx_seq_one_letter_code
_entity_poly.pdbx_strand_id
1 'polypeptide(L)'
;AVIEADDLATFFEYDTRGLLSTVSLDDRTVHLEYNEQNNLVSVKNEKGVGTRWSYDHKGNVVSVLTSAGARQTFCYDRLNRVTAITTGKRTTKLRYNSYEDVVEASEGFHRVKYKYSPMGDILQREGEDGSVLRFAYDRMDRLRMLTNEHGEEYTFDRNLRGEIVGETGFDRMHRRYVRDRSGRVIREDRAGGRWTEYEYDQRGRLTRSSFSDGTIEAFSYDALGRLTEARNATGSVAMEYDEGGRVVRECFCGGLPGDKGTTVENIYDDLGNRIETRTSLGSVVQNSFDEDGLLSRVTAASGGGESWEEKIVRDSEGLKIEKIFSGGIRMTRTYDAYGNVISQKSRSFRQDGYDRRYAWNASGHLQSVIDGITGGRTTYAYAAVGSLMTARYEDSTDDYRMPDAVGNIFRSRDRWDREYGKGGRILRDRYYDYLYDVEGNLIQKTPRRGLTQ
;
A
#
# COMPACT_ATOMS: atom_id res chain seq x y z
N ALA A 1 -31.80 -12.24 -9.39
CA ALA A 1 -31.20 -10.92 -9.53
C ALA A 1 -31.12 -10.26 -8.15
N VAL A 2 -30.07 -9.52 -7.92
CA VAL A 2 -29.95 -8.59 -6.79
C VAL A 2 -29.94 -7.20 -7.41
N ILE A 3 -30.83 -6.32 -6.92
CA ILE A 3 -30.92 -4.93 -7.40
C ILE A 3 -30.17 -4.08 -6.37
N GLU A 4 -29.16 -3.35 -6.82
CA GLU A 4 -28.39 -2.41 -6.00
C GLU A 4 -29.06 -1.02 -5.97
N ALA A 5 -28.54 -0.09 -5.14
CA ALA A 5 -29.14 1.23 -4.92
C ALA A 5 -29.29 2.10 -6.21
N ASP A 6 -28.57 1.77 -7.27
CA ASP A 6 -28.55 2.50 -8.55
C ASP A 6 -29.39 1.83 -9.66
N ASP A 7 -30.40 0.98 -9.29
CA ASP A 7 -31.25 0.19 -10.19
C ASP A 7 -30.50 -0.80 -11.13
N LEU A 8 -29.23 -1.03 -10.92
CA LEU A 8 -28.44 -2.02 -11.65
C LEU A 8 -28.74 -3.43 -11.13
N ALA A 9 -29.17 -4.32 -12.01
CA ALA A 9 -29.52 -5.69 -11.67
C ALA A 9 -28.34 -6.62 -11.98
N THR A 10 -27.88 -7.36 -10.95
CA THR A 10 -26.94 -8.47 -11.15
C THR A 10 -27.73 -9.75 -11.38
N PHE A 11 -27.45 -10.44 -12.49
CA PHE A 11 -28.09 -11.69 -12.87
C PHE A 11 -27.13 -12.85 -12.61
N PHE A 12 -27.68 -13.94 -12.10
CA PHE A 12 -26.95 -15.17 -11.81
C PHE A 12 -27.59 -16.33 -12.55
N GLU A 13 -26.79 -17.09 -13.27
CA GLU A 13 -27.22 -18.33 -13.92
C GLU A 13 -26.45 -19.51 -13.32
N TYR A 14 -27.08 -20.67 -13.32
CA TYR A 14 -26.56 -21.89 -12.71
C TYR A 14 -26.52 -23.01 -13.72
N ASP A 15 -25.53 -23.89 -13.63
CA ASP A 15 -25.46 -25.09 -14.46
C ASP A 15 -26.49 -26.14 -13.99
N THR A 16 -26.57 -27.25 -14.70
CA THR A 16 -27.49 -28.36 -14.40
C THR A 16 -27.25 -29.03 -13.05
N ARG A 17 -26.11 -28.79 -12.42
CA ARG A 17 -25.74 -29.27 -11.07
C ARG A 17 -26.05 -28.24 -9.98
N GLY A 18 -26.56 -27.07 -10.35
CA GLY A 18 -26.82 -25.97 -9.44
C GLY A 18 -25.59 -25.13 -9.08
N LEU A 19 -24.49 -25.24 -9.82
CA LEU A 19 -23.30 -24.43 -9.64
C LEU A 19 -23.42 -23.16 -10.46
N LEU A 20 -22.95 -22.01 -9.91
CA LEU A 20 -22.99 -20.70 -10.56
C LEU A 20 -22.14 -20.74 -11.85
N SER A 21 -22.79 -20.61 -13.01
CA SER A 21 -22.13 -20.68 -14.34
C SER A 21 -21.90 -19.32 -14.96
N THR A 22 -22.76 -18.35 -14.67
CA THR A 22 -22.69 -17.02 -15.26
C THR A 22 -23.09 -15.95 -14.25
N VAL A 23 -22.35 -14.84 -14.24
CA VAL A 23 -22.71 -13.61 -13.52
C VAL A 23 -22.70 -12.49 -14.53
N SER A 24 -23.83 -11.78 -14.65
CA SER A 24 -23.96 -10.64 -15.57
C SER A 24 -24.39 -9.40 -14.79
N LEU A 25 -23.69 -8.31 -15.01
CA LEU A 25 -24.02 -6.98 -14.53
C LEU A 25 -23.88 -6.02 -15.71
N ASP A 26 -24.99 -5.42 -16.13
CA ASP A 26 -25.07 -4.61 -17.34
C ASP A 26 -24.48 -5.38 -18.55
N ASP A 27 -23.62 -4.79 -19.35
CA ASP A 27 -22.97 -5.41 -20.51
C ASP A 27 -21.78 -6.32 -20.14
N ARG A 28 -21.55 -6.60 -18.86
CA ARG A 28 -20.39 -7.40 -18.39
C ARG A 28 -20.84 -8.77 -17.95
N THR A 29 -20.28 -9.78 -18.56
CA THR A 29 -20.54 -11.17 -18.22
C THR A 29 -19.27 -11.92 -17.85
N VAL A 30 -19.35 -12.70 -16.78
CA VAL A 30 -18.29 -13.59 -16.33
C VAL A 30 -18.82 -15.02 -16.34
N HIS A 31 -18.08 -15.92 -16.99
CA HIS A 31 -18.39 -17.32 -17.08
C HIS A 31 -17.50 -18.14 -16.14
N LEU A 32 -18.12 -19.09 -15.43
CA LEU A 32 -17.48 -20.01 -14.50
C LEU A 32 -17.63 -21.45 -15.01
N GLU A 33 -16.57 -22.22 -14.97
CA GLU A 33 -16.55 -23.62 -15.38
C GLU A 33 -16.03 -24.49 -14.23
N TYR A 34 -16.59 -25.70 -14.07
CA TYR A 34 -16.27 -26.62 -12.98
C TYR A 34 -15.90 -28.00 -13.54
N ASN A 35 -15.02 -28.71 -12.83
CA ASN A 35 -14.74 -30.11 -13.16
C ASN A 35 -15.83 -31.06 -12.62
N GLU A 36 -15.65 -32.37 -12.81
CA GLU A 36 -16.58 -33.40 -12.33
C GLU A 36 -16.71 -33.47 -10.81
N GLN A 37 -15.67 -33.01 -10.08
CA GLN A 37 -15.65 -32.95 -8.62
C GLN A 37 -16.19 -31.61 -8.07
N ASN A 38 -16.83 -30.77 -8.92
CA ASN A 38 -17.35 -29.46 -8.61
C ASN A 38 -16.29 -28.43 -8.19
N ASN A 39 -15.01 -28.62 -8.50
CA ASN A 39 -13.99 -27.61 -8.31
C ASN A 39 -14.01 -26.60 -9.47
N LEU A 40 -13.89 -25.31 -9.17
CA LEU A 40 -13.85 -24.23 -10.16
C LEU A 40 -12.55 -24.32 -10.98
N VAL A 41 -12.64 -24.60 -12.29
CA VAL A 41 -11.48 -24.75 -13.17
C VAL A 41 -11.22 -23.56 -14.07
N SER A 42 -12.21 -22.69 -14.28
CA SER A 42 -12.07 -21.52 -15.14
C SER A 42 -13.01 -20.41 -14.71
N VAL A 43 -12.50 -19.19 -14.72
CA VAL A 43 -13.31 -17.95 -14.70
C VAL A 43 -12.79 -17.10 -15.84
N LYS A 44 -13.68 -16.63 -16.71
CA LYS A 44 -13.32 -15.77 -17.86
C LYS A 44 -14.42 -14.78 -18.17
N ASN A 45 -14.06 -13.60 -18.66
CA ASN A 45 -15.00 -12.64 -19.19
C ASN A 45 -15.37 -13.00 -20.65
N GLU A 46 -16.25 -12.22 -21.29
CA GLU A 46 -16.69 -12.39 -22.67
C GLU A 46 -15.55 -12.35 -23.68
N LYS A 47 -14.48 -11.59 -23.39
CA LYS A 47 -13.27 -11.50 -24.22
C LYS A 47 -12.35 -12.72 -24.07
N GLY A 48 -12.71 -13.69 -23.20
CA GLY A 48 -11.92 -14.86 -22.89
C GLY A 48 -10.74 -14.63 -21.93
N VAL A 49 -10.66 -13.42 -21.38
CA VAL A 49 -9.64 -13.07 -20.37
C VAL A 49 -10.06 -13.60 -19.02
N GLY A 50 -9.15 -14.33 -18.34
CA GLY A 50 -9.51 -14.91 -17.06
C GLY A 50 -8.40 -15.76 -16.45
N THR A 51 -8.81 -16.65 -15.55
CA THR A 51 -7.91 -17.51 -14.78
C THR A 51 -8.38 -18.96 -14.84
N ARG A 52 -7.44 -19.89 -14.92
CA ARG A 52 -7.67 -21.33 -14.88
C ARG A 52 -6.95 -21.96 -13.71
N TRP A 53 -7.62 -22.95 -13.10
CA TRP A 53 -7.09 -23.73 -11.97
C TRP A 53 -7.00 -25.20 -12.36
N SER A 54 -5.98 -25.88 -11.84
CA SER A 54 -5.85 -27.34 -11.91
C SER A 54 -5.72 -27.89 -10.51
N TYR A 55 -6.25 -29.07 -10.28
CA TYR A 55 -6.34 -29.70 -8.97
C TYR A 55 -5.68 -31.08 -8.98
N ASP A 56 -5.20 -31.50 -7.82
CA ASP A 56 -4.81 -32.89 -7.60
C ASP A 56 -6.04 -33.76 -7.29
N HIS A 57 -5.81 -35.09 -7.12
CA HIS A 57 -6.88 -36.04 -6.78
C HIS A 57 -7.55 -35.81 -5.42
N LYS A 58 -6.98 -34.98 -4.55
CA LYS A 58 -7.51 -34.61 -3.23
C LYS A 58 -8.30 -33.31 -3.27
N GLY A 59 -8.32 -32.61 -4.41
CA GLY A 59 -8.95 -31.30 -4.56
C GLY A 59 -8.07 -30.11 -4.20
N ASN A 60 -6.76 -30.29 -4.00
CA ASN A 60 -5.85 -29.18 -3.77
C ASN A 60 -5.49 -28.50 -5.10
N VAL A 61 -5.44 -27.17 -5.12
CA VAL A 61 -5.03 -26.38 -6.31
C VAL A 61 -3.55 -26.60 -6.58
N VAL A 62 -3.19 -27.26 -7.69
CA VAL A 62 -1.79 -27.49 -8.06
C VAL A 62 -1.25 -26.47 -9.06
N SER A 63 -2.12 -25.78 -9.80
CA SER A 63 -1.71 -24.74 -10.75
C SER A 63 -2.79 -23.69 -10.90
N VAL A 64 -2.36 -22.44 -11.04
CA VAL A 64 -3.16 -21.28 -11.45
C VAL A 64 -2.50 -20.69 -12.68
N LEU A 65 -3.27 -20.44 -13.75
CA LEU A 65 -2.78 -19.88 -15.01
C LEU A 65 -3.68 -18.73 -15.42
N THR A 66 -3.13 -17.53 -15.61
CA THR A 66 -3.83 -16.38 -16.17
C THR A 66 -3.81 -16.37 -17.68
N SER A 67 -4.67 -15.59 -18.33
CA SER A 67 -4.68 -15.40 -19.79
C SER A 67 -3.38 -14.79 -20.31
N ALA A 68 -2.72 -13.92 -19.51
CA ALA A 68 -1.39 -13.36 -19.80
C ALA A 68 -0.27 -14.41 -19.80
N GLY A 69 -0.57 -15.67 -19.41
CA GLY A 69 0.41 -16.72 -19.30
C GLY A 69 1.18 -16.77 -17.99
N ALA A 70 0.83 -15.94 -17.01
CA ALA A 70 1.39 -16.05 -15.66
C ALA A 70 0.96 -17.35 -15.01
N ARG A 71 1.93 -18.15 -14.57
CA ARG A 71 1.69 -19.45 -13.97
C ARG A 71 2.21 -19.50 -12.55
N GLN A 72 1.35 -19.96 -11.64
CA GLN A 72 1.70 -20.30 -10.27
C GLN A 72 1.42 -21.79 -10.03
N THR A 73 2.33 -22.48 -9.36
CA THR A 73 2.17 -23.91 -9.01
C THR A 73 2.40 -24.12 -7.53
N PHE A 74 1.71 -25.13 -6.98
CA PHE A 74 1.73 -25.47 -5.56
C PHE A 74 2.13 -26.92 -5.36
N CYS A 75 2.94 -27.18 -4.35
CA CYS A 75 3.25 -28.53 -3.86
C CYS A 75 2.70 -28.68 -2.44
N TYR A 76 2.25 -29.87 -2.11
CA TYR A 76 1.63 -30.20 -0.83
C TYR A 76 2.34 -31.37 -0.14
N ASP A 77 2.29 -31.42 1.17
CA ASP A 77 2.67 -32.59 1.94
C ASP A 77 1.48 -33.57 2.10
N ARG A 78 1.72 -34.64 2.86
CA ARG A 78 0.70 -35.68 3.11
C ARG A 78 -0.52 -35.18 3.89
N LEU A 79 -0.37 -34.07 4.63
CA LEU A 79 -1.44 -33.41 5.40
C LEU A 79 -2.12 -32.29 4.63
N ASN A 80 -1.90 -32.16 3.31
CA ASN A 80 -2.44 -31.14 2.42
C ASN A 80 -1.97 -29.70 2.76
N ARG A 81 -0.81 -29.55 3.43
CA ARG A 81 -0.22 -28.23 3.68
C ARG A 81 0.70 -27.85 2.53
N VAL A 82 0.69 -26.59 2.12
CA VAL A 82 1.53 -26.08 1.01
C VAL A 82 3.00 -26.10 1.42
N THR A 83 3.82 -26.87 0.73
CA THR A 83 5.27 -26.95 0.98
C THR A 83 6.11 -26.13 0.01
N ALA A 84 5.57 -25.83 -1.17
CA ALA A 84 6.21 -24.94 -2.13
C ALA A 84 5.17 -24.19 -2.98
N ILE A 85 5.48 -22.94 -3.29
CA ILE A 85 4.74 -22.08 -4.21
C ILE A 85 5.75 -21.59 -5.26
N THR A 86 5.51 -21.89 -6.54
CA THR A 86 6.37 -21.43 -7.63
C THR A 86 5.61 -20.45 -8.51
N THR A 87 6.14 -19.25 -8.70
CA THR A 87 5.61 -18.21 -9.59
C THR A 87 6.73 -17.82 -10.55
N GLY A 88 6.63 -18.23 -11.81
CA GLY A 88 7.70 -18.07 -12.78
C GLY A 88 8.97 -18.83 -12.39
N LYS A 89 10.05 -18.08 -12.16
CA LYS A 89 11.34 -18.61 -11.71
C LYS A 89 11.52 -18.61 -10.20
N ARG A 90 10.55 -18.09 -9.48
CA ARG A 90 10.57 -17.85 -8.04
C ARG A 90 9.87 -19.01 -7.33
N THR A 91 10.54 -19.61 -6.36
CA THR A 91 9.96 -20.69 -5.53
C THR A 91 10.13 -20.36 -4.06
N THR A 92 9.01 -20.17 -3.39
CA THR A 92 8.93 -20.07 -1.93
C THR A 92 8.69 -21.47 -1.36
N LYS A 93 9.51 -21.90 -0.40
CA LYS A 93 9.36 -23.18 0.30
C LYS A 93 8.95 -22.93 1.74
N LEU A 94 8.03 -23.77 2.23
CA LEU A 94 7.50 -23.69 3.58
C LEU A 94 7.80 -24.99 4.33
N ARG A 95 8.16 -24.89 5.61
CA ARG A 95 8.31 -26.02 6.53
C ARG A 95 7.43 -25.80 7.75
N TYR A 96 6.86 -26.85 8.26
CA TYR A 96 5.91 -26.83 9.35
C TYR A 96 6.43 -27.65 10.54
N ASN A 97 5.98 -27.29 11.74
CA ASN A 97 6.10 -28.15 12.92
C ASN A 97 4.93 -29.17 12.97
N SER A 98 4.87 -29.94 14.05
CA SER A 98 3.79 -30.92 14.29
C SER A 98 2.43 -30.28 14.61
N TYR A 99 2.39 -28.99 14.91
CA TYR A 99 1.19 -28.21 15.22
C TYR A 99 0.67 -27.39 14.03
N GLU A 100 1.24 -27.65 12.83
CA GLU A 100 0.89 -26.99 11.57
C GLU A 100 1.37 -25.52 11.44
N ASP A 101 2.20 -25.03 12.36
CA ASP A 101 2.78 -23.71 12.25
C ASP A 101 3.95 -23.71 11.26
N VAL A 102 4.08 -22.62 10.48
CA VAL A 102 5.22 -22.43 9.57
C VAL A 102 6.47 -22.07 10.37
N VAL A 103 7.40 -22.99 10.54
CA VAL A 103 8.66 -22.77 11.24
C VAL A 103 9.78 -22.23 10.36
N GLU A 104 9.66 -22.35 9.05
CA GLU A 104 10.61 -21.79 8.09
C GLU A 104 9.91 -21.46 6.78
N ALA A 105 10.18 -20.26 6.27
CA ALA A 105 9.86 -19.85 4.92
C ALA A 105 11.15 -19.45 4.19
N SER A 106 11.36 -19.95 2.96
CA SER A 106 12.58 -19.64 2.21
C SER A 106 12.28 -19.43 0.73
N GLU A 107 13.01 -18.50 0.11
CA GLU A 107 12.94 -18.15 -1.29
C GLU A 107 14.32 -17.75 -1.81
N GLY A 108 14.91 -18.58 -2.66
CA GLY A 108 16.30 -18.35 -3.09
C GLY A 108 17.25 -18.36 -1.90
N PHE A 109 17.90 -17.20 -1.67
CA PHE A 109 18.77 -16.98 -0.50
C PHE A 109 18.03 -16.40 0.69
N HIS A 110 16.77 -15.98 0.53
CA HIS A 110 15.98 -15.43 1.62
C HIS A 110 15.40 -16.54 2.48
N ARG A 111 15.65 -16.49 3.77
CA ARG A 111 15.12 -17.45 4.73
C ARG A 111 14.71 -16.75 6.02
N VAL A 112 13.51 -17.05 6.48
CA VAL A 112 12.98 -16.60 7.76
C VAL A 112 12.57 -17.82 8.57
N LYS A 113 12.95 -17.87 9.84
CA LYS A 113 12.56 -18.92 10.78
C LYS A 113 11.71 -18.33 11.89
N TYR A 114 10.80 -19.14 12.39
CA TYR A 114 9.91 -18.79 13.49
C TYR A 114 10.02 -19.80 14.62
N LYS A 115 9.90 -19.32 15.86
CA LYS A 115 9.68 -20.13 17.04
C LYS A 115 8.34 -19.74 17.66
N TYR A 116 7.63 -20.74 18.13
CA TYR A 116 6.30 -20.58 18.68
C TYR A 116 6.24 -21.01 20.15
N SER A 117 5.29 -20.47 20.88
CA SER A 117 4.86 -20.98 22.18
C SER A 117 4.10 -22.31 22.00
N PRO A 118 3.86 -23.08 23.06
CA PRO A 118 2.98 -24.25 23.00
C PRO A 118 1.53 -23.92 22.60
N MET A 119 1.13 -22.64 22.70
CA MET A 119 -0.21 -22.15 22.36
C MET A 119 -0.30 -21.63 20.89
N GLY A 120 0.84 -21.62 20.15
CA GLY A 120 0.89 -21.17 18.76
C GLY A 120 1.28 -19.69 18.57
N ASP A 121 1.66 -18.97 19.64
CA ASP A 121 2.11 -17.58 19.49
C ASP A 121 3.55 -17.53 19.00
N ILE A 122 3.86 -16.58 18.14
CA ILE A 122 5.23 -16.36 17.65
C ILE A 122 6.09 -15.77 18.77
N LEU A 123 7.08 -16.51 19.24
CA LEU A 123 8.07 -16.04 20.23
C LEU A 123 9.29 -15.39 19.60
N GLN A 124 9.64 -15.80 18.39
CA GLN A 124 10.84 -15.33 17.72
C GLN A 124 10.69 -15.43 16.21
N ARG A 125 11.16 -14.39 15.51
CA ARG A 125 11.42 -14.39 14.08
C ARG A 125 12.92 -14.17 13.88
N GLU A 126 13.57 -15.06 13.14
CA GLU A 126 15.00 -15.01 12.81
C GLU A 126 15.16 -14.81 11.31
N GLY A 127 15.86 -13.76 10.91
CA GLY A 127 16.25 -13.48 9.53
C GLY A 127 17.42 -14.36 9.07
N GLU A 128 17.72 -14.35 7.77
CA GLU A 128 18.85 -15.10 7.19
C GLU A 128 20.20 -14.60 7.70
N ASP A 129 20.31 -13.31 7.98
CA ASP A 129 21.50 -12.67 8.54
C ASP A 129 21.70 -12.96 10.03
N GLY A 130 20.83 -13.77 10.62
CA GLY A 130 20.84 -14.10 12.05
C GLY A 130 20.21 -13.01 12.94
N SER A 131 19.67 -11.95 12.35
CA SER A 131 18.92 -10.93 13.09
C SER A 131 17.66 -11.52 13.72
N VAL A 132 17.33 -11.11 14.94
CA VAL A 132 16.27 -11.73 15.75
C VAL A 132 15.34 -10.68 16.31
N LEU A 133 14.07 -10.75 15.89
CA LEU A 133 12.94 -10.07 16.54
C LEU A 133 12.28 -11.02 17.53
N ARG A 134 12.08 -10.59 18.79
CA ARG A 134 11.44 -11.40 19.86
C ARG A 134 10.11 -10.79 20.27
N PHE A 135 9.19 -11.67 20.65
CA PHE A 135 7.85 -11.34 21.10
C PHE A 135 7.63 -11.93 22.49
N ALA A 136 7.07 -11.17 23.40
CA ALA A 136 6.66 -11.64 24.71
C ALA A 136 5.20 -11.30 24.97
N TYR A 137 4.48 -12.25 25.53
CA TYR A 137 3.04 -12.16 25.77
C TYR A 137 2.74 -12.14 27.27
N ASP A 138 1.59 -11.64 27.63
CA ASP A 138 1.06 -11.74 29.00
C ASP A 138 0.37 -13.11 29.21
N ARG A 139 -0.18 -13.33 30.41
CA ARG A 139 -0.86 -14.60 30.76
C ARG A 139 -2.17 -14.83 30.01
N MET A 140 -2.65 -13.85 29.25
CA MET A 140 -3.86 -13.90 28.44
C MET A 140 -3.52 -13.95 26.94
N ASP A 141 -2.28 -14.34 26.60
CA ASP A 141 -1.74 -14.44 25.23
C ASP A 141 -1.79 -13.13 24.43
N ARG A 142 -1.75 -11.98 25.13
CA ARG A 142 -1.70 -10.66 24.48
C ARG A 142 -0.27 -10.17 24.41
N LEU A 143 0.14 -9.66 23.26
CA LEU A 143 1.47 -9.09 23.06
C LEU A 143 1.76 -8.01 24.11
N ARG A 144 2.79 -8.22 24.92
CA ARG A 144 3.24 -7.32 25.97
C ARG A 144 4.51 -6.58 25.59
N MET A 145 5.42 -7.22 24.85
CA MET A 145 6.72 -6.65 24.53
C MET A 145 7.24 -7.19 23.20
N LEU A 146 7.88 -6.31 22.44
CA LEU A 146 8.73 -6.63 21.29
C LEU A 146 10.17 -6.27 21.65
N THR A 147 11.14 -7.13 21.28
CA THR A 147 12.57 -6.78 21.33
C THR A 147 13.09 -6.86 19.90
N ASN A 148 13.54 -5.72 19.34
CA ASN A 148 14.04 -5.66 17.97
C ASN A 148 15.45 -6.28 17.86
N GLU A 149 15.99 -6.30 16.66
CA GLU A 149 17.27 -6.90 16.30
C GLU A 149 18.48 -6.20 16.96
N HIS A 150 18.30 -4.94 17.40
CA HIS A 150 19.29 -4.18 18.20
C HIS A 150 19.11 -4.35 19.71
N GLY A 151 18.14 -5.17 20.15
CA GLY A 151 17.84 -5.38 21.57
C GLY A 151 17.05 -4.22 22.21
N GLU A 152 16.48 -3.32 21.40
CA GLU A 152 15.59 -2.28 21.89
C GLU A 152 14.19 -2.86 22.13
N GLU A 153 13.51 -2.36 23.15
CA GLU A 153 12.23 -2.89 23.58
C GLU A 153 11.09 -1.90 23.25
N TYR A 154 9.98 -2.47 22.78
CA TYR A 154 8.68 -1.81 22.68
C TYR A 154 7.73 -2.53 23.63
N THR A 155 7.13 -1.79 24.58
CA THR A 155 6.26 -2.39 25.61
C THR A 155 4.86 -1.83 25.59
N PHE A 156 3.88 -2.65 25.98
CA PHE A 156 2.48 -2.29 26.08
C PHE A 156 2.00 -2.51 27.52
N ASP A 157 1.42 -1.48 28.12
CA ASP A 157 0.74 -1.55 29.40
C ASP A 157 -0.77 -1.70 29.16
N ARG A 158 -1.39 -2.61 29.91
CA ARG A 158 -2.82 -2.91 29.75
C ARG A 158 -3.57 -2.83 31.07
N ASN A 159 -4.82 -2.41 31.00
CA ASN A 159 -5.72 -2.47 32.15
C ASN A 159 -6.31 -3.89 32.32
N LEU A 160 -7.14 -4.07 33.35
CA LEU A 160 -7.79 -5.36 33.65
C LEU A 160 -8.75 -5.84 32.54
N ARG A 161 -9.23 -4.93 31.67
CA ARG A 161 -10.06 -5.29 30.50
C ARG A 161 -9.21 -5.71 29.30
N GLY A 162 -7.88 -5.57 29.36
CA GLY A 162 -6.97 -5.89 28.27
C GLY A 162 -6.72 -4.74 27.29
N GLU A 163 -7.29 -3.59 27.54
CA GLU A 163 -7.12 -2.40 26.70
C GLU A 163 -5.74 -1.78 26.96
N ILE A 164 -5.05 -1.32 25.89
CA ILE A 164 -3.78 -0.61 26.02
C ILE A 164 -4.05 0.74 26.70
N VAL A 165 -3.36 0.97 27.83
CA VAL A 165 -3.40 2.22 28.60
C VAL A 165 -2.05 2.93 28.63
N GLY A 166 -0.99 2.28 28.13
CA GLY A 166 0.32 2.86 27.96
C GLY A 166 1.14 2.07 26.96
N GLU A 167 2.10 2.74 26.37
CA GLU A 167 3.11 2.10 25.52
C GLU A 167 4.43 2.86 25.60
N THR A 168 5.54 2.13 25.48
CA THR A 168 6.88 2.72 25.40
C THR A 168 7.54 2.20 24.12
N GLY A 169 7.86 3.11 23.19
CA GLY A 169 8.46 2.78 21.90
C GLY A 169 9.92 2.37 21.98
N PHE A 170 10.48 1.85 20.89
CA PHE A 170 11.92 1.54 20.76
C PHE A 170 12.81 2.76 21.01
N ASP A 171 12.30 3.97 20.80
CA ASP A 171 12.94 5.25 21.11
C ASP A 171 12.85 5.66 22.58
N ARG A 172 12.20 4.82 23.41
CA ARG A 172 11.87 5.04 24.83
C ARG A 172 10.87 6.18 25.06
N MET A 173 10.14 6.62 24.05
CA MET A 173 9.04 7.54 24.27
C MET A 173 7.86 6.80 24.86
N HIS A 174 7.32 7.39 25.91
CA HIS A 174 6.16 6.85 26.61
C HIS A 174 4.89 7.62 26.20
N ARG A 175 3.82 6.85 25.91
CA ARG A 175 2.46 7.37 25.71
C ARG A 175 1.54 6.72 26.71
N ARG A 176 0.59 7.50 27.22
CA ARG A 176 -0.43 7.03 28.16
C ARG A 176 -1.81 7.36 27.62
N TYR A 177 -2.73 6.42 27.76
CA TYR A 177 -4.10 6.54 27.28
C TYR A 177 -5.08 6.48 28.44
N VAL A 178 -5.95 7.48 28.53
CA VAL A 178 -7.12 7.46 29.42
C VAL A 178 -8.32 7.06 28.58
N ARG A 179 -9.13 6.12 29.09
CA ARG A 179 -10.29 5.60 28.38
C ARG A 179 -11.58 5.83 29.18
N ASP A 180 -12.67 5.99 28.45
CA ASP A 180 -14.01 6.02 29.05
C ASP A 180 -14.51 4.62 29.38
N ARG A 181 -15.75 4.53 29.90
CA ARG A 181 -16.39 3.26 30.26
C ARG A 181 -16.65 2.34 29.07
N SER A 182 -16.73 2.90 27.86
CA SER A 182 -16.90 2.17 26.60
C SER A 182 -15.57 1.73 25.96
N GLY A 183 -14.43 2.03 26.60
CA GLY A 183 -13.10 1.67 26.11
C GLY A 183 -12.49 2.68 25.12
N ARG A 184 -13.19 3.79 24.78
CA ARG A 184 -12.67 4.80 23.84
C ARG A 184 -11.62 5.66 24.53
N VAL A 185 -10.55 6.03 23.79
CA VAL A 185 -9.52 6.94 24.29
C VAL A 185 -10.10 8.33 24.39
N ILE A 186 -10.17 8.89 25.59
CA ILE A 186 -10.61 10.27 25.84
C ILE A 186 -9.45 11.22 26.11
N ARG A 187 -8.24 10.67 26.36
CA ARG A 187 -7.02 11.47 26.49
C ARG A 187 -5.79 10.61 26.17
N GLU A 188 -4.88 11.20 25.44
CA GLU A 188 -3.52 10.70 25.19
C GLU A 188 -2.53 11.68 25.80
N ASP A 189 -1.68 11.21 26.72
CA ASP A 189 -0.54 11.96 27.23
C ASP A 189 0.74 11.47 26.55
N ARG A 190 1.57 12.39 26.07
CA ARG A 190 2.82 12.17 25.37
C ARG A 190 4.00 12.78 26.09
N ALA A 191 5.21 12.43 25.66
CA ALA A 191 6.44 13.02 26.17
C ALA A 191 6.40 14.56 26.12
N GLY A 192 7.14 15.23 26.99
CA GLY A 192 7.18 16.69 27.06
C GLY A 192 5.94 17.35 27.66
N GLY A 193 5.03 16.57 28.27
CA GLY A 193 3.80 17.08 28.87
C GLY A 193 2.73 17.47 27.86
N ARG A 194 2.90 17.07 26.61
CA ARG A 194 1.88 17.27 25.56
C ARG A 194 0.76 16.26 25.72
N TRP A 195 -0.44 16.69 25.45
CA TRP A 195 -1.63 15.85 25.51
C TRP A 195 -2.62 16.19 24.39
N THR A 196 -3.49 15.23 24.09
CA THR A 196 -4.67 15.40 23.23
C THR A 196 -5.87 14.83 23.96
N GLU A 197 -6.96 15.59 24.05
CA GLU A 197 -8.25 15.15 24.59
C GLU A 197 -9.24 14.97 23.45
N TYR A 198 -10.11 13.97 23.59
CA TYR A 198 -11.08 13.58 22.58
C TYR A 198 -12.49 13.57 23.16
N GLU A 199 -13.43 14.18 22.44
CA GLU A 199 -14.85 14.14 22.78
C GLU A 199 -15.60 13.36 21.69
N TYR A 200 -16.61 12.61 22.12
CA TYR A 200 -17.40 11.74 21.25
C TYR A 200 -18.89 12.01 21.44
N ASP A 201 -19.65 11.86 20.37
CA ASP A 201 -21.10 11.86 20.45
C ASP A 201 -21.65 10.54 21.04
N GLN A 202 -22.97 10.48 21.20
CA GLN A 202 -23.66 9.29 21.72
C GLN A 202 -23.52 8.04 20.86
N ARG A 203 -23.18 8.20 19.56
CA ARG A 203 -22.92 7.09 18.63
C ARG A 203 -21.44 6.67 18.60
N GLY A 204 -20.58 7.33 19.37
CA GLY A 204 -19.15 7.05 19.47
C GLY A 204 -18.30 7.70 18.38
N ARG A 205 -18.80 8.67 17.63
CA ARG A 205 -18.04 9.40 16.61
C ARG A 205 -17.30 10.55 17.26
N LEU A 206 -16.06 10.79 16.83
CA LEU A 206 -15.20 11.90 17.33
C LEU A 206 -15.80 13.24 16.92
N THR A 207 -16.14 14.09 17.89
CA THR A 207 -16.70 15.42 17.63
C THR A 207 -15.70 16.54 17.89
N ARG A 208 -14.65 16.26 18.71
CA ARG A 208 -13.64 17.27 19.04
C ARG A 208 -12.33 16.62 19.46
N SER A 209 -11.23 17.24 19.02
CA SER A 209 -9.88 17.02 19.54
C SER A 209 -9.35 18.33 20.10
N SER A 210 -8.86 18.32 21.34
CA SER A 210 -8.23 19.48 21.98
C SER A 210 -6.78 19.16 22.29
N PHE A 211 -5.87 20.06 21.93
CA PHE A 211 -4.44 19.84 22.05
C PHE A 211 -3.84 20.71 23.17
N SER A 212 -2.72 20.26 23.72
CA SER A 212 -2.03 20.94 24.84
C SER A 212 -1.54 22.35 24.53
N ASP A 213 -1.42 22.73 23.25
CA ASP A 213 -1.08 24.08 22.79
C ASP A 213 -2.29 24.99 22.66
N GLY A 214 -3.49 24.52 23.05
CA GLY A 214 -4.75 25.24 22.97
C GLY A 214 -5.44 25.18 21.60
N THR A 215 -4.86 24.49 20.62
CA THR A 215 -5.53 24.29 19.33
C THR A 215 -6.65 23.26 19.44
N ILE A 216 -7.65 23.37 18.57
CA ILE A 216 -8.85 22.54 18.59
C ILE A 216 -9.19 22.15 17.16
N GLU A 217 -9.63 20.89 17.00
CA GLU A 217 -10.31 20.39 15.83
C GLU A 217 -11.74 19.98 16.19
N ALA A 218 -12.70 20.25 15.32
CA ALA A 218 -14.10 19.89 15.52
C ALA A 218 -14.67 19.22 14.28
N PHE A 219 -15.55 18.24 14.50
CA PHE A 219 -16.10 17.38 13.46
C PHE A 219 -17.62 17.31 13.59
N SER A 220 -18.32 17.42 12.46
CA SER A 220 -19.77 17.28 12.37
C SER A 220 -20.16 16.15 11.45
N TYR A 221 -21.29 15.52 11.71
CA TYR A 221 -21.75 14.34 10.96
C TYR A 221 -23.24 14.42 10.64
N ASP A 222 -23.64 13.83 9.55
CA ASP A 222 -25.04 13.67 9.21
C ASP A 222 -25.71 12.50 9.99
N ALA A 223 -26.99 12.30 9.72
CA ALA A 223 -27.78 11.25 10.36
C ALA A 223 -27.30 9.82 10.01
N LEU A 224 -26.65 9.63 8.85
CA LEU A 224 -26.08 8.36 8.40
C LEU A 224 -24.67 8.13 8.95
N GLY A 225 -24.07 9.12 9.62
CA GLY A 225 -22.72 9.02 10.20
C GLY A 225 -21.60 9.47 9.30
N ARG A 226 -21.90 10.09 8.16
CA ARG A 226 -20.89 10.63 7.24
C ARG A 226 -20.40 11.98 7.73
N LEU A 227 -19.09 12.27 7.59
CA LEU A 227 -18.48 13.52 8.01
C LEU A 227 -18.96 14.67 7.11
N THR A 228 -19.66 15.66 7.68
CA THR A 228 -20.16 16.84 6.95
C THR A 228 -19.29 18.05 7.11
N GLU A 229 -18.54 18.17 8.21
CA GLU A 229 -17.59 19.27 8.42
C GLU A 229 -16.42 18.83 9.29
N ALA A 230 -15.22 19.28 8.93
CA ALA A 230 -14.03 19.27 9.77
C ALA A 230 -13.45 20.67 9.82
N ARG A 231 -13.16 21.20 11.02
CA ARG A 231 -12.66 22.57 11.18
C ARG A 231 -11.59 22.68 12.26
N ASN A 232 -10.68 23.61 12.06
CA ASN A 232 -9.71 24.04 13.05
C ASN A 232 -9.55 25.58 13.02
N ALA A 233 -8.55 26.11 13.73
CA ALA A 233 -8.31 27.56 13.76
C ALA A 233 -7.90 28.16 12.39
N THR A 234 -7.39 27.36 11.46
CA THR A 234 -6.89 27.81 10.15
C THR A 234 -7.88 27.66 9.01
N GLY A 235 -8.96 26.91 9.21
CA GLY A 235 -9.98 26.73 8.19
C GLY A 235 -10.95 25.59 8.46
N SER A 236 -11.86 25.38 7.51
CA SER A 236 -12.81 24.28 7.53
C SER A 236 -12.94 23.62 6.15
N VAL A 237 -13.31 22.35 6.17
CA VAL A 237 -13.75 21.60 5.00
C VAL A 237 -15.17 21.12 5.26
N ALA A 238 -16.11 21.48 4.39
CA ALA A 238 -17.47 20.97 4.41
C ALA A 238 -17.68 19.98 3.25
N MET A 239 -18.46 18.91 3.48
CA MET A 239 -18.70 17.83 2.51
C MET A 239 -20.20 17.60 2.34
N GLU A 240 -20.63 17.47 1.09
CA GLU A 240 -21.99 17.08 0.72
C GLU A 240 -21.93 15.72 -0.01
N TYR A 241 -22.96 14.92 0.19
CA TYR A 241 -23.01 13.54 -0.32
C TYR A 241 -24.29 13.31 -1.13
N ASP A 242 -24.19 12.46 -2.13
CA ASP A 242 -25.37 11.92 -2.82
C ASP A 242 -26.05 10.81 -2.00
N GLU A 243 -27.12 10.23 -2.54
CA GLU A 243 -27.88 9.15 -1.91
C GLU A 243 -27.02 7.87 -1.77
N GLY A 244 -26.08 7.62 -2.69
CA GLY A 244 -25.12 6.52 -2.66
C GLY A 244 -23.98 6.71 -1.65
N GLY A 245 -23.88 7.88 -0.98
CA GLY A 245 -22.83 8.19 -0.01
C GLY A 245 -21.52 8.67 -0.61
N ARG A 246 -21.50 9.03 -1.89
CA ARG A 246 -20.35 9.58 -2.61
C ARG A 246 -20.27 11.09 -2.39
N VAL A 247 -19.06 11.65 -2.21
CA VAL A 247 -18.85 13.09 -2.01
C VAL A 247 -19.09 13.83 -3.33
N VAL A 248 -20.19 14.59 -3.43
CA VAL A 248 -20.53 15.40 -4.61
C VAL A 248 -19.98 16.81 -4.53
N ARG A 249 -19.75 17.32 -3.31
CA ARG A 249 -19.18 18.64 -3.13
C ARG A 249 -18.31 18.72 -1.89
N GLU A 250 -17.17 19.36 -2.04
CA GLU A 250 -16.28 19.76 -0.97
C GLU A 250 -16.11 21.28 -1.01
N CYS A 251 -16.22 21.93 0.15
CA CYS A 251 -15.98 23.36 0.28
C CYS A 251 -14.85 23.56 1.30
N PHE A 252 -13.74 24.07 0.83
CA PHE A 252 -12.59 24.44 1.67
C PHE A 252 -12.63 25.94 1.91
N CYS A 253 -12.77 26.34 3.16
CA CYS A 253 -12.73 27.74 3.59
C CYS A 253 -11.51 27.96 4.49
N GLY A 254 -10.60 28.85 4.10
CA GLY A 254 -9.52 29.30 4.97
C GLY A 254 -10.02 30.19 6.10
N GLY A 255 -9.27 30.27 7.19
CA GLY A 255 -9.62 31.09 8.38
C GLY A 255 -9.40 32.59 8.21
N LEU A 256 -9.04 33.08 7.01
CA LEU A 256 -8.78 34.51 6.79
C LEU A 256 -10.08 35.29 6.47
N PRO A 257 -10.27 36.48 7.02
CA PRO A 257 -11.41 37.34 6.68
C PRO A 257 -11.44 37.63 5.17
N GLY A 258 -12.57 37.33 4.50
CA GLY A 258 -12.77 37.56 3.07
C GLY A 258 -12.35 36.42 2.16
N ASP A 259 -11.88 35.30 2.71
CA ASP A 259 -11.67 34.07 1.93
C ASP A 259 -13.03 33.54 1.41
N LYS A 260 -13.19 33.54 0.10
CA LYS A 260 -14.41 33.01 -0.56
C LYS A 260 -14.49 31.49 -0.55
N GLY A 261 -13.44 30.85 -0.06
CA GLY A 261 -13.31 29.39 -0.11
C GLY A 261 -13.07 28.87 -1.52
N THR A 262 -12.67 27.62 -1.58
CA THR A 262 -12.55 26.86 -2.84
C THR A 262 -13.52 25.69 -2.79
N THR A 263 -14.33 25.53 -3.83
CA THR A 263 -15.21 24.36 -3.95
C THR A 263 -14.67 23.38 -4.99
N VAL A 264 -14.87 22.11 -4.71
CA VAL A 264 -14.67 21.00 -5.63
C VAL A 264 -16.00 20.27 -5.76
N GLU A 265 -16.50 20.11 -6.97
CA GLU A 265 -17.74 19.41 -7.28
C GLU A 265 -17.41 18.16 -8.10
N ASN A 266 -17.98 17.03 -7.72
CA ASN A 266 -17.80 15.75 -8.39
C ASN A 266 -19.13 15.26 -8.97
N ILE A 267 -19.07 14.76 -10.20
CA ILE A 267 -20.20 14.15 -10.89
C ILE A 267 -19.84 12.69 -11.15
N TYR A 268 -20.79 11.81 -10.88
CA TYR A 268 -20.63 10.36 -11.03
C TYR A 268 -21.62 9.83 -12.07
N ASP A 269 -21.25 8.73 -12.74
CA ASP A 269 -22.16 7.95 -13.55
C ASP A 269 -22.99 6.96 -12.70
N ASP A 270 -23.90 6.23 -13.33
CA ASP A 270 -24.76 5.24 -12.69
C ASP A 270 -23.95 4.05 -12.11
N LEU A 271 -22.74 3.80 -12.60
CA LEU A 271 -21.80 2.78 -12.08
C LEU A 271 -20.97 3.27 -10.91
N GLY A 272 -21.14 4.54 -10.49
CA GLY A 272 -20.36 5.14 -9.41
C GLY A 272 -18.96 5.65 -9.83
N ASN A 273 -18.63 5.65 -11.11
CA ASN A 273 -17.37 6.21 -11.58
C ASN A 273 -17.44 7.75 -11.59
N ARG A 274 -16.42 8.42 -11.08
CA ARG A 274 -16.34 9.88 -11.12
C ARG A 274 -16.00 10.33 -12.54
N ILE A 275 -17.01 10.84 -13.26
CA ILE A 275 -16.88 11.27 -14.65
C ILE A 275 -16.43 12.72 -14.79
N GLU A 276 -16.68 13.57 -13.78
CA GLU A 276 -16.25 14.95 -13.83
C GLU A 276 -15.90 15.49 -12.45
N THR A 277 -14.89 16.36 -12.38
CA THR A 277 -14.55 17.18 -11.21
C THR A 277 -14.41 18.62 -11.68
N ARG A 278 -15.11 19.55 -11.01
CA ARG A 278 -15.03 21.01 -11.22
C ARG A 278 -14.52 21.70 -9.98
N THR A 279 -13.74 22.75 -10.17
CA THR A 279 -13.32 23.61 -9.07
C THR A 279 -13.85 25.04 -9.27
N SER A 280 -14.10 25.76 -8.17
CA SER A 280 -14.47 27.17 -8.22
C SER A 280 -13.38 28.07 -8.83
N LEU A 281 -12.16 27.55 -9.01
CA LEU A 281 -11.05 28.21 -9.68
C LEU A 281 -11.14 28.08 -11.22
N GLY A 282 -12.17 27.44 -11.73
CA GLY A 282 -12.43 27.26 -13.17
C GLY A 282 -11.73 26.07 -13.79
N SER A 283 -11.10 25.19 -13.01
CA SER A 283 -10.55 23.94 -13.54
C SER A 283 -11.63 22.88 -13.65
N VAL A 284 -11.63 22.15 -14.78
CA VAL A 284 -12.52 21.02 -15.02
C VAL A 284 -11.68 19.82 -15.45
N VAL A 285 -11.91 18.69 -14.82
CA VAL A 285 -11.32 17.38 -15.18
C VAL A 285 -12.46 16.44 -15.54
N GLN A 286 -12.41 15.84 -16.72
CA GLN A 286 -13.39 14.84 -17.18
C GLN A 286 -12.69 13.50 -17.39
N ASN A 287 -13.33 12.44 -16.93
CA ASN A 287 -12.89 11.07 -17.08
C ASN A 287 -13.87 10.31 -17.98
N SER A 288 -13.35 9.48 -18.87
CA SER A 288 -14.13 8.50 -19.62
C SER A 288 -13.61 7.11 -19.32
N PHE A 289 -14.52 6.18 -19.29
CA PHE A 289 -14.24 4.77 -18.97
C PHE A 289 -14.51 3.91 -20.21
N ASP A 290 -13.82 2.78 -20.32
CA ASP A 290 -14.08 1.78 -21.38
C ASP A 290 -15.20 0.82 -20.97
N GLU A 291 -15.52 -0.12 -21.82
CA GLU A 291 -16.56 -1.14 -21.60
C GLU A 291 -16.29 -2.01 -20.35
N ASP A 292 -15.03 -2.15 -19.95
CA ASP A 292 -14.63 -2.89 -18.75
C ASP A 292 -14.67 -2.00 -17.48
N GLY A 293 -15.11 -0.72 -17.61
CA GLY A 293 -15.16 0.28 -16.52
C GLY A 293 -13.77 0.77 -16.11
N LEU A 294 -12.76 0.60 -16.95
CA LEU A 294 -11.43 1.10 -16.69
C LEU A 294 -11.25 2.48 -17.33
N LEU A 295 -10.57 3.39 -16.62
CA LEU A 295 -10.31 4.75 -17.11
C LEU A 295 -9.59 4.71 -18.46
N SER A 296 -10.24 5.20 -19.52
CA SER A 296 -9.75 5.21 -20.91
C SER A 296 -9.27 6.59 -21.37
N ARG A 297 -9.82 7.67 -20.80
CA ARG A 297 -9.49 9.05 -21.18
C ARG A 297 -9.62 9.99 -20.00
N VAL A 298 -8.70 10.94 -19.92
CA VAL A 298 -8.77 12.08 -19.00
C VAL A 298 -8.62 13.35 -19.83
N THR A 299 -9.50 14.32 -19.61
CA THR A 299 -9.32 15.68 -20.13
C THR A 299 -9.28 16.64 -18.96
N ALA A 300 -8.42 17.64 -19.02
CA ALA A 300 -8.34 18.70 -18.02
C ALA A 300 -8.32 20.05 -18.75
N ALA A 301 -9.12 20.99 -18.25
CA ALA A 301 -9.14 22.37 -18.74
C ALA A 301 -8.96 23.33 -17.56
N SER A 302 -8.21 24.41 -17.77
CA SER A 302 -8.10 25.51 -16.82
C SER A 302 -9.06 26.63 -17.16
N GLY A 303 -9.41 27.49 -16.20
CA GLY A 303 -10.19 28.68 -16.41
C GLY A 303 -9.55 29.69 -17.36
N GLY A 304 -8.27 29.55 -17.68
CA GLY A 304 -7.51 30.34 -18.66
C GLY A 304 -7.58 29.82 -20.12
N GLY A 305 -8.34 28.74 -20.37
CA GLY A 305 -8.54 28.19 -21.73
C GLY A 305 -7.46 27.17 -22.16
N GLU A 306 -6.49 26.89 -21.32
CA GLU A 306 -5.55 25.78 -21.56
C GLU A 306 -6.24 24.45 -21.34
N SER A 307 -6.01 23.49 -22.25
CA SER A 307 -6.56 22.14 -22.17
C SER A 307 -5.49 21.08 -22.36
N TRP A 308 -5.68 19.98 -21.67
CA TRP A 308 -4.82 18.80 -21.71
C TRP A 308 -5.67 17.54 -21.85
N GLU A 309 -5.18 16.57 -22.59
CA GLU A 309 -5.83 15.28 -22.78
C GLU A 309 -4.82 14.14 -22.65
N GLU A 310 -5.24 13.06 -21.99
CA GLU A 310 -4.57 11.76 -21.97
C GLU A 310 -5.56 10.69 -22.43
N LYS A 311 -5.18 9.90 -23.44
CA LYS A 311 -5.85 8.66 -23.80
C LYS A 311 -5.03 7.48 -23.32
N ILE A 312 -5.69 6.49 -22.75
CA ILE A 312 -5.08 5.27 -22.18
C ILE A 312 -5.56 4.10 -23.02
N VAL A 313 -4.61 3.37 -23.63
CA VAL A 313 -4.87 2.13 -24.34
C VAL A 313 -4.39 0.97 -23.48
N ARG A 314 -5.20 -0.07 -23.35
CA ARG A 314 -4.92 -1.28 -22.59
C ARG A 314 -4.86 -2.49 -23.52
N ASP A 315 -4.15 -3.51 -23.07
CA ASP A 315 -4.27 -4.85 -23.67
C ASP A 315 -5.49 -5.60 -23.11
N SER A 316 -5.69 -6.82 -23.57
CA SER A 316 -6.79 -7.70 -23.14
C SER A 316 -6.77 -8.05 -21.66
N GLU A 317 -5.61 -7.94 -21.00
CA GLU A 317 -5.42 -8.17 -19.54
C GLU A 317 -5.63 -6.90 -18.70
N GLY A 318 -5.99 -5.77 -19.33
CA GLY A 318 -6.20 -4.48 -18.68
C GLY A 318 -4.90 -3.71 -18.40
N LEU A 319 -3.73 -4.18 -18.85
CA LEU A 319 -2.46 -3.48 -18.65
C LEU A 319 -2.35 -2.27 -19.58
N LYS A 320 -1.87 -1.13 -19.08
CA LYS A 320 -1.71 0.13 -19.83
C LYS A 320 -0.54 0.04 -20.80
N ILE A 321 -0.80 -0.35 -22.04
CA ILE A 321 0.22 -0.51 -23.08
C ILE A 321 0.59 0.79 -23.78
N GLU A 322 -0.34 1.77 -23.84
CA GLU A 322 -0.06 3.05 -24.45
C GLU A 322 -0.79 4.20 -23.74
N LYS A 323 -0.15 5.36 -23.71
CA LYS A 323 -0.72 6.65 -23.32
C LYS A 323 -0.44 7.66 -24.42
N ILE A 324 -1.47 8.40 -24.83
CA ILE A 324 -1.37 9.44 -25.85
C ILE A 324 -1.78 10.75 -25.19
N PHE A 325 -0.86 11.71 -25.20
CA PHE A 325 -1.08 13.01 -24.58
C PHE A 325 -1.36 14.07 -25.65
N SER A 326 -2.07 15.15 -25.27
CA SER A 326 -2.15 16.34 -26.08
C SER A 326 -0.75 16.83 -26.48
N GLY A 327 -0.62 17.40 -27.69
CA GLY A 327 0.70 17.75 -28.24
C GLY A 327 1.43 16.59 -28.92
N GLY A 328 0.78 15.41 -29.06
CA GLY A 328 1.29 14.28 -29.84
C GLY A 328 2.41 13.49 -29.13
N ILE A 329 2.54 13.63 -27.82
CA ILE A 329 3.44 12.80 -27.04
C ILE A 329 2.77 11.43 -26.86
N ARG A 330 3.49 10.37 -27.16
CA ARG A 330 3.05 8.98 -27.01
C ARG A 330 4.01 8.23 -26.10
N MET A 331 3.47 7.55 -25.10
CA MET A 331 4.21 6.67 -24.21
C MET A 331 3.74 5.24 -24.40
N THR A 332 4.65 4.31 -24.67
CA THR A 332 4.33 2.89 -24.82
C THR A 332 5.03 2.06 -23.73
N ARG A 333 4.39 0.99 -23.32
CA ARG A 333 4.92 0.01 -22.37
C ARG A 333 4.68 -1.40 -22.88
N THR A 334 5.63 -2.28 -22.58
CA THR A 334 5.45 -3.71 -22.74
C THR A 334 5.72 -4.41 -21.42
N TYR A 335 5.06 -5.53 -21.20
CA TYR A 335 5.08 -6.28 -19.96
C TYR A 335 5.49 -7.72 -20.20
N ASP A 336 6.05 -8.36 -19.17
CA ASP A 336 6.15 -9.82 -19.15
C ASP A 336 4.81 -10.45 -18.72
N ALA A 337 4.73 -11.79 -18.73
CA ALA A 337 3.52 -12.52 -18.34
C ALA A 337 3.10 -12.30 -16.88
N TYR A 338 3.95 -11.76 -16.04
CA TYR A 338 3.70 -11.45 -14.62
C TYR A 338 3.31 -9.99 -14.36
N GLY A 339 3.14 -9.20 -15.44
CA GLY A 339 2.78 -7.78 -15.34
C GLY A 339 3.96 -6.84 -15.03
N ASN A 340 5.20 -7.33 -15.05
CA ASN A 340 6.37 -6.47 -14.87
C ASN A 340 6.65 -5.69 -16.15
N VAL A 341 6.90 -4.38 -16.05
CA VAL A 341 7.30 -3.55 -17.20
C VAL A 341 8.68 -3.99 -17.69
N ILE A 342 8.80 -4.43 -18.93
CA ILE A 342 10.09 -4.79 -19.56
C ILE A 342 10.61 -3.74 -20.53
N SER A 343 9.73 -2.87 -21.06
CA SER A 343 10.13 -1.72 -21.87
C SER A 343 9.17 -0.57 -21.65
N GLN A 344 9.70 0.65 -21.65
CA GLN A 344 8.94 1.88 -21.64
C GLN A 344 9.60 2.90 -22.57
N LYS A 345 8.83 3.46 -23.51
CA LYS A 345 9.30 4.44 -24.47
C LYS A 345 8.39 5.66 -24.47
N SER A 346 8.96 6.84 -24.63
CA SER A 346 8.20 8.03 -24.96
C SER A 346 8.72 8.66 -26.24
N ARG A 347 7.79 9.14 -27.07
CA ARG A 347 8.08 9.75 -28.36
C ARG A 347 7.20 10.96 -28.58
N SER A 348 7.78 12.02 -29.12
CA SER A 348 7.06 13.17 -29.66
C SER A 348 7.21 13.22 -31.19
N PHE A 349 6.53 14.15 -31.87
CA PHE A 349 6.71 14.36 -33.29
C PHE A 349 8.15 14.76 -33.69
N ARG A 350 8.91 15.32 -32.76
CA ARG A 350 10.22 15.91 -33.05
C ARG A 350 11.39 15.01 -32.63
N GLN A 351 11.23 14.21 -31.58
CA GLN A 351 12.31 13.38 -31.06
C GLN A 351 11.78 12.30 -30.11
N ASP A 352 12.57 11.27 -29.88
CA ASP A 352 12.38 10.31 -28.81
C ASP A 352 12.70 11.00 -27.46
N GLY A 353 11.79 10.87 -26.50
CA GLY A 353 11.93 11.45 -25.17
C GLY A 353 12.78 10.57 -24.26
N TYR A 354 12.39 9.32 -24.12
CA TYR A 354 13.17 8.30 -23.44
C TYR A 354 12.85 6.90 -23.99
N ASP A 355 13.82 6.00 -23.91
CA ASP A 355 13.67 4.56 -24.15
C ASP A 355 14.29 3.84 -22.95
N ARG A 356 13.53 3.07 -22.19
CA ARG A 356 14.02 2.32 -21.03
C ARG A 356 13.65 0.86 -21.15
N ARG A 357 14.63 -0.02 -20.88
CA ARG A 357 14.44 -1.47 -20.81
C ARG A 357 14.78 -1.94 -19.42
N TYR A 358 13.89 -2.77 -18.88
CA TYR A 358 13.94 -3.24 -17.51
C TYR A 358 14.21 -4.74 -17.49
N ALA A 359 15.10 -5.18 -16.60
CA ALA A 359 15.32 -6.59 -16.33
C ALA A 359 15.01 -6.87 -14.85
N TRP A 360 14.31 -7.95 -14.62
CA TRP A 360 13.87 -8.40 -13.31
C TRP A 360 14.59 -9.70 -12.93
N ASN A 361 14.99 -9.82 -11.66
CA ASN A 361 15.56 -11.07 -11.15
C ASN A 361 14.46 -12.10 -10.84
N ALA A 362 14.88 -13.31 -10.44
CA ALA A 362 13.96 -14.40 -10.13
C ALA A 362 13.03 -14.10 -8.93
N SER A 363 13.42 -13.19 -8.03
CA SER A 363 12.62 -12.75 -6.87
C SER A 363 11.70 -11.57 -7.19
N GLY A 364 11.58 -11.16 -8.47
CA GLY A 364 10.72 -10.05 -8.88
C GLY A 364 11.27 -8.66 -8.53
N HIS A 365 12.56 -8.55 -8.17
CA HIS A 365 13.21 -7.27 -7.96
C HIS A 365 13.82 -6.76 -9.27
N LEU A 366 13.82 -5.43 -9.47
CA LEU A 366 14.43 -4.78 -10.63
C LEU A 366 15.94 -5.01 -10.62
N GLN A 367 16.46 -5.78 -11.57
CA GLN A 367 17.88 -6.10 -11.68
C GLN A 367 18.67 -5.04 -12.41
N SER A 368 18.13 -4.49 -13.49
CA SER A 368 18.76 -3.42 -14.23
C SER A 368 17.77 -2.60 -15.05
N VAL A 369 18.18 -1.35 -15.32
CA VAL A 369 17.55 -0.46 -16.29
C VAL A 369 18.61 -0.09 -17.34
N ILE A 370 18.24 -0.17 -18.60
CA ILE A 370 19.07 0.28 -19.71
C ILE A 370 18.37 1.46 -20.36
N ASP A 371 19.06 2.59 -20.49
CA ASP A 371 18.61 3.70 -21.31
C ASP A 371 18.91 3.37 -22.78
N GLY A 372 17.87 3.22 -23.60
CA GLY A 372 17.99 2.82 -25.00
C GLY A 372 18.48 3.96 -25.92
N ILE A 373 18.54 5.21 -25.43
CA ILE A 373 19.03 6.36 -26.17
C ILE A 373 20.56 6.49 -25.97
N THR A 374 20.99 6.49 -24.72
CA THR A 374 22.42 6.66 -24.37
C THR A 374 23.18 5.34 -24.33
N GLY A 375 22.48 4.21 -24.16
CA GLY A 375 23.07 2.90 -23.88
C GLY A 375 23.45 2.71 -22.40
N GLY A 376 23.28 3.75 -21.58
CA GLY A 376 23.64 3.76 -20.18
C GLY A 376 22.89 2.68 -19.36
N ARG A 377 23.61 2.00 -18.48
CA ARG A 377 23.07 0.90 -17.68
C ARG A 377 23.19 1.19 -16.19
N THR A 378 22.06 1.10 -15.49
CA THR A 378 22.02 1.07 -14.03
C THR A 378 21.70 -0.34 -13.56
N THR A 379 22.47 -0.88 -12.61
CA THR A 379 22.23 -2.20 -12.01
C THR A 379 21.93 -2.05 -10.52
N TYR A 380 21.08 -2.93 -10.01
CA TYR A 380 20.60 -2.91 -8.63
C TYR A 380 20.98 -4.20 -7.90
N ALA A 381 21.46 -4.05 -6.67
CA ALA A 381 21.72 -5.16 -5.77
C ALA A 381 20.86 -5.05 -4.51
N TYR A 382 20.43 -6.19 -3.98
CA TYR A 382 19.50 -6.28 -2.87
C TYR A 382 20.07 -7.11 -1.72
N ALA A 383 19.71 -6.75 -0.49
CA ALA A 383 19.98 -7.56 0.68
C ALA A 383 19.15 -8.85 0.67
N ALA A 384 19.53 -9.80 1.51
CA ALA A 384 18.82 -11.06 1.71
C ALA A 384 17.32 -10.89 2.06
N VAL A 385 16.97 -9.80 2.73
CA VAL A 385 15.57 -9.44 3.07
C VAL A 385 14.83 -8.65 1.97
N GLY A 386 15.42 -8.51 0.76
CA GLY A 386 14.81 -7.81 -0.38
C GLY A 386 14.97 -6.29 -0.37
N SER A 387 15.67 -5.71 0.61
CA SER A 387 15.92 -4.27 0.64
C SER A 387 16.99 -3.87 -0.39
N LEU A 388 16.78 -2.77 -1.13
CA LEU A 388 17.76 -2.23 -2.07
C LEU A 388 19.04 -1.83 -1.32
N MET A 389 20.19 -2.38 -1.71
CA MET A 389 21.50 -2.08 -1.13
C MET A 389 22.32 -1.11 -1.97
N THR A 390 22.29 -1.28 -3.28
CA THR A 390 23.18 -0.51 -4.18
C THR A 390 22.50 -0.30 -5.52
N ALA A 391 22.62 0.92 -6.03
CA ALA A 391 22.44 1.21 -7.45
C ALA A 391 23.82 1.58 -8.03
N ARG A 392 24.26 0.86 -9.06
CA ARG A 392 25.52 1.14 -9.80
C ARG A 392 25.17 1.73 -11.13
N TYR A 393 25.70 2.91 -11.41
CA TYR A 393 25.51 3.65 -12.65
C TYR A 393 26.58 3.30 -13.69
N GLU A 394 26.37 3.76 -14.92
CA GLU A 394 27.27 3.52 -16.06
C GLU A 394 28.70 4.05 -15.83
N ASP A 395 28.83 5.19 -15.17
CA ASP A 395 30.10 5.82 -14.80
C ASP A 395 30.84 5.08 -13.66
N SER A 396 30.36 3.91 -13.27
CA SER A 396 30.85 3.10 -12.15
C SER A 396 30.68 3.75 -10.78
N THR A 397 29.89 4.81 -10.66
CA THR A 397 29.50 5.35 -9.36
C THR A 397 28.44 4.45 -8.70
N ASP A 398 28.51 4.32 -7.37
CA ASP A 398 27.59 3.54 -6.58
C ASP A 398 26.79 4.46 -5.64
N ASP A 399 25.46 4.35 -5.67
CA ASP A 399 24.58 4.89 -4.61
C ASP A 399 24.27 3.77 -3.64
N TYR A 400 24.78 3.88 -2.43
CA TYR A 400 24.59 2.88 -1.38
C TYR A 400 23.35 3.18 -0.54
N ARG A 401 22.59 2.13 -0.21
CA ARG A 401 21.47 2.12 0.72
C ARG A 401 21.56 0.91 1.62
N MET A 402 22.67 0.83 2.34
CA MET A 402 23.00 -0.33 3.17
C MET A 402 22.15 -0.35 4.43
N PRO A 403 21.15 -1.24 4.56
CA PRO A 403 20.36 -1.35 5.78
C PRO A 403 21.18 -2.04 6.87
N ASP A 404 20.97 -1.66 8.15
CA ASP A 404 21.33 -2.50 9.28
C ASP A 404 20.19 -3.51 9.61
N ALA A 405 20.33 -4.24 10.70
CA ALA A 405 19.38 -5.28 11.08
C ALA A 405 17.96 -4.77 11.40
N VAL A 406 17.81 -3.53 11.85
CA VAL A 406 16.51 -2.88 12.12
C VAL A 406 16.02 -2.00 10.98
N GLY A 407 16.77 -1.93 9.85
CA GLY A 407 16.37 -1.20 8.65
C GLY A 407 16.86 0.25 8.58
N ASN A 408 17.77 0.71 9.44
CA ASN A 408 18.40 2.01 9.30
C ASN A 408 19.28 2.05 8.06
N ILE A 409 19.18 3.10 7.25
CA ILE A 409 19.80 3.19 5.92
C ILE A 409 21.10 4.00 5.99
N PHE A 410 22.21 3.38 5.59
CA PHE A 410 23.51 4.01 5.42
C PHE A 410 23.81 4.26 3.94
N ARG A 411 24.50 5.36 3.62
CA ARG A 411 24.92 5.72 2.25
C ARG A 411 26.38 5.38 1.97
N SER A 412 27.01 4.60 2.81
CA SER A 412 28.36 4.04 2.62
C SER A 412 28.31 2.53 2.74
N ARG A 413 29.21 1.85 2.01
CA ARG A 413 29.33 0.39 2.04
C ARG A 413 29.58 -0.15 3.45
N ASP A 414 30.42 0.56 4.21
CA ASP A 414 30.89 0.15 5.53
C ASP A 414 30.03 0.72 6.67
N ARG A 415 28.91 1.38 6.34
CA ARG A 415 27.93 1.92 7.31
C ARG A 415 28.53 2.92 8.32
N TRP A 416 29.52 3.71 7.93
CA TRP A 416 30.18 4.67 8.82
C TRP A 416 29.69 6.12 8.66
N ASP A 417 28.94 6.42 7.60
CA ASP A 417 28.53 7.77 7.21
C ASP A 417 27.41 8.35 8.06
N ARG A 418 26.80 7.54 8.92
CA ARG A 418 25.68 7.93 9.77
C ARG A 418 25.76 7.30 11.14
N GLU A 419 25.15 7.97 12.10
CA GLU A 419 24.92 7.49 13.46
C GLU A 419 23.43 7.55 13.76
N TYR A 420 22.90 6.44 14.22
CA TYR A 420 21.51 6.31 14.61
C TYR A 420 21.39 6.12 16.12
N GLY A 421 20.44 6.84 16.72
CA GLY A 421 20.00 6.66 18.09
C GLY A 421 18.87 5.62 18.17
N LYS A 422 18.32 5.49 19.36
CA LYS A 422 17.21 4.58 19.63
C LYS A 422 15.99 4.88 18.74
N GLY A 423 15.32 3.79 18.35
CA GLY A 423 14.17 3.88 17.45
C GLY A 423 14.52 4.36 16.04
N GLY A 424 15.77 4.22 15.60
CA GLY A 424 16.22 4.55 14.24
C GLY A 424 16.33 6.05 13.94
N ARG A 425 16.41 6.89 14.99
CA ARG A 425 16.59 8.33 14.83
C ARG A 425 18.01 8.65 14.36
N ILE A 426 18.15 9.39 13.25
CA ILE A 426 19.47 9.84 12.77
C ILE A 426 20.00 10.93 13.70
N LEU A 427 21.12 10.69 14.35
CA LEU A 427 21.79 11.67 15.23
C LEU A 427 22.84 12.47 14.48
N ARG A 428 23.48 11.84 13.48
CA ARG A 428 24.56 12.44 12.69
C ARG A 428 24.63 11.79 11.32
N ASP A 429 24.96 12.59 10.30
CA ASP A 429 25.42 12.09 9.02
C ASP A 429 26.79 12.70 8.67
N ARG A 430 27.26 12.47 7.44
CA ARG A 430 28.55 13.00 6.97
C ARG A 430 28.67 14.52 7.11
N TYR A 431 27.56 15.26 6.94
CA TYR A 431 27.53 16.70 6.81
C TYR A 431 26.90 17.43 7.98
N TYR A 432 26.01 16.78 8.74
CA TYR A 432 25.16 17.39 9.75
C TYR A 432 25.07 16.59 11.03
N ASP A 433 24.91 17.29 12.16
CA ASP A 433 24.40 16.79 13.42
C ASP A 433 22.92 17.19 13.57
N TYR A 434 22.11 16.31 14.14
CA TYR A 434 20.66 16.45 14.27
C TYR A 434 20.25 16.44 15.74
N LEU A 435 19.43 17.41 16.14
CA LEU A 435 18.89 17.51 17.47
C LEU A 435 17.37 17.39 17.42
N TYR A 436 16.83 16.65 18.36
CA TYR A 436 15.40 16.38 18.47
C TYR A 436 14.85 16.85 19.79
N ASP A 437 13.57 17.22 19.79
CA ASP A 437 12.82 17.50 21.01
C ASP A 437 12.46 16.17 21.73
N VAL A 438 11.80 16.30 22.88
CA VAL A 438 11.38 15.15 23.71
C VAL A 438 10.33 14.26 23.06
N GLU A 439 9.67 14.70 21.98
CA GLU A 439 8.71 13.91 21.19
C GLU A 439 9.33 13.34 19.90
N GLY A 440 10.63 13.61 19.65
CA GLY A 440 11.33 13.11 18.47
C GLY A 440 11.17 13.96 17.23
N ASN A 441 10.64 15.18 17.34
CA ASN A 441 10.62 16.11 16.21
C ASN A 441 11.99 16.73 16.04
N LEU A 442 12.46 16.82 14.78
CA LEU A 442 13.73 17.49 14.48
C LEU A 442 13.62 19.00 14.76
N ILE A 443 14.42 19.50 15.71
CA ILE A 443 14.44 20.91 16.10
C ILE A 443 15.65 21.65 15.59
N GLN A 444 16.75 20.95 15.31
CA GLN A 444 17.97 21.59 14.81
C GLN A 444 18.76 20.66 13.90
N LYS A 445 19.29 21.21 12.82
CA LYS A 445 20.23 20.60 11.90
C LYS A 445 21.46 21.50 11.78
N THR A 446 22.59 21.06 12.28
CA THR A 446 23.82 21.86 12.38
C THR A 446 24.87 21.31 11.41
N PRO A 447 25.43 22.15 10.46
CA PRO A 447 26.52 21.73 9.61
C PRO A 447 27.77 21.40 10.44
N ARG A 448 28.43 20.31 10.09
CA ARG A 448 29.71 19.91 10.71
C ARG A 448 30.86 20.73 10.09
N ARG A 449 31.67 21.34 10.94
CA ARG A 449 32.80 22.16 10.50
C ARG A 449 33.90 21.28 9.82
N GLY A 450 34.43 21.76 8.69
CA GLY A 450 35.59 21.16 8.02
C GLY A 450 35.29 20.19 6.87
N LEU A 451 34.01 20.03 6.48
CA LEU A 451 33.66 19.28 5.26
C LEU A 451 33.02 20.26 4.27
N THR A 452 33.75 20.64 3.22
CA THR A 452 33.18 21.31 2.04
C THR A 452 32.26 20.32 1.31
N GLN A 453 31.14 20.82 0.85
CA GLN A 453 30.18 20.06 0.00
C GLN A 453 30.83 19.65 -1.32
#